data_700576034c389e5a1be9c9b4590949ee
#
_entry.id   700576034c389e5a1be9c9b4590949ee
#
_cell.length_a   1.000
_cell.length_b   1.000
_cell.length_c   1.000
_cell.angle_alpha   90.00
_cell.angle_beta   90.00
_cell.angle_gamma   90.00
#
_symmetry.space_group_name_H-M   'P 1'
#
loop_
_entity.id
_entity.type
_entity.pdbx_description
1 polymer ?
#
loop_
_entity_poly.entity_id
_entity_poly.type
_entity_poly.pdbx_seq_one_letter_code
_entity_poly.pdbx_strand_id
1 'polypeptide(L)'
;MKLIKSAVCIGVMVALTGRIYAQNYIPLLNEKRMEVIPCIEIQAYPISISEVRLLQGPFKAAMEADRKWLMSLQPDRFLHRFHENAGFTPKAPMYDGWEDSSQSGFSFGHYLSAMSMLYAATGDNELLGRIEYSINEIRKCQLAIGTGYVAAIPDGDRLWNELVADKIEPGGSWINGFWAPWYNLHKLWSGFIDVYLYTGVETAKTVAIELTDWACDKFRDMTDDQWQRMISCETGGMNDALYNMYAITGNLRYLQLADKFY
;
A
#
# COMPACT_ATOMS: atom_id res chain seq x y z
N MET A 1 66.20 -35.06 -5.66
CA MET A 1 65.17 -34.77 -6.65
C MET A 1 63.82 -34.68 -5.90
N LYS A 2 63.44 -33.47 -5.47
CA LYS A 2 62.21 -33.26 -4.69
C LYS A 2 61.15 -32.62 -5.61
N LEU A 3 60.06 -33.31 -5.80
CA LEU A 3 58.90 -32.85 -6.53
C LEU A 3 58.11 -31.82 -5.65
N ILE A 4 58.01 -30.60 -6.13
CA ILE A 4 57.15 -29.57 -5.55
C ILE A 4 55.78 -29.75 -6.18
N LYS A 5 54.77 -30.11 -5.38
CA LYS A 5 53.37 -30.12 -5.77
C LYS A 5 52.78 -28.73 -5.58
N SER A 6 52.54 -28.00 -6.67
CA SER A 6 51.82 -26.75 -6.66
C SER A 6 50.31 -27.05 -6.45
N ALA A 7 49.77 -26.63 -5.34
CA ALA A 7 48.33 -26.59 -5.10
C ALA A 7 47.78 -25.29 -5.69
N VAL A 8 46.96 -25.43 -6.72
CA VAL A 8 46.21 -24.30 -7.29
C VAL A 8 44.94 -24.13 -6.43
N CYS A 9 44.91 -23.09 -5.60
CA CYS A 9 43.68 -22.67 -4.93
C CYS A 9 42.83 -21.90 -5.93
N ILE A 10 41.78 -22.53 -6.44
CA ILE A 10 40.70 -21.86 -7.17
C ILE A 10 39.82 -21.17 -6.13
N GLY A 11 40.05 -19.88 -5.93
CA GLY A 11 39.15 -19.04 -5.16
C GLY A 11 37.85 -18.81 -5.95
N VAL A 12 36.78 -19.43 -5.53
CA VAL A 12 35.42 -19.10 -6.03
C VAL A 12 35.07 -17.74 -5.45
N MET A 13 35.21 -16.69 -6.25
CA MET A 13 34.72 -15.36 -5.94
C MET A 13 33.23 -15.39 -6.16
N VAL A 14 32.46 -15.65 -5.11
CA VAL A 14 31.02 -15.44 -5.11
C VAL A 14 30.81 -13.92 -5.14
N ALA A 15 30.55 -13.40 -6.32
CA ALA A 15 30.08 -12.02 -6.46
C ALA A 15 28.68 -11.95 -5.85
N LEU A 16 28.60 -11.56 -4.58
CA LEU A 16 27.37 -11.09 -3.97
C LEU A 16 27.00 -9.79 -4.69
N THR A 17 26.24 -9.90 -5.77
CA THR A 17 25.52 -8.76 -6.33
C THR A 17 24.40 -8.43 -5.33
N GLY A 18 24.76 -7.70 -4.28
CA GLY A 18 23.80 -7.08 -3.41
C GLY A 18 23.00 -6.09 -4.24
N ARG A 19 21.79 -6.45 -4.62
CA ARG A 19 20.84 -5.49 -5.17
C ARG A 19 20.56 -4.49 -4.05
N ILE A 20 20.89 -3.22 -4.30
CA ILE A 20 20.53 -2.11 -3.41
C ILE A 20 19.05 -1.89 -3.64
N TYR A 21 18.22 -2.31 -2.70
CA TYR A 21 16.79 -2.07 -2.73
C TYR A 21 16.52 -0.73 -2.06
N ALA A 22 15.92 0.18 -2.81
CA ALA A 22 15.46 1.45 -2.25
C ALA A 22 14.23 1.19 -1.37
N GLN A 23 14.31 1.64 -0.15
CA GLN A 23 13.20 1.65 0.79
C GLN A 23 12.75 3.11 0.91
N ASN A 24 11.50 3.42 0.57
CA ASN A 24 10.99 4.80 0.62
C ASN A 24 10.60 5.22 2.04
N TYR A 25 10.23 4.28 2.88
CA TYR A 25 10.00 4.55 4.29
C TYR A 25 11.32 4.52 5.06
N ILE A 26 11.66 5.62 5.71
CA ILE A 26 12.81 5.68 6.61
C ILE A 26 12.34 5.23 8.00
N PRO A 27 12.79 4.07 8.50
CA PRO A 27 12.34 3.57 9.79
C PRO A 27 12.77 4.50 10.92
N LEU A 28 12.01 4.52 12.01
CA LEU A 28 12.40 5.17 13.25
C LEU A 28 13.58 4.44 13.89
N LEU A 29 14.37 5.10 14.73
CA LEU A 29 15.56 4.51 15.38
C LEU A 29 15.26 3.22 16.15
N ASN A 30 14.16 2.86 16.55
CA ASN A 30 13.80 1.61 17.22
C ASN A 30 12.56 0.98 16.58
N GLU A 31 12.46 1.08 15.25
CA GLU A 31 11.33 0.55 14.51
C GLU A 31 11.23 -0.98 14.68
N LYS A 32 10.09 -1.45 15.14
CA LYS A 32 9.81 -2.86 15.37
C LYS A 32 8.81 -3.48 14.39
N ARG A 33 8.26 -2.66 13.50
CA ARG A 33 7.23 -3.08 12.53
C ARG A 33 7.81 -3.41 11.16
N MET A 34 9.14 -3.27 11.01
CA MET A 34 9.89 -3.62 9.81
C MET A 34 10.68 -4.90 10.04
N GLU A 35 10.52 -5.88 9.16
CA GLU A 35 11.28 -7.14 9.18
C GLU A 35 12.63 -7.00 8.46
N VAL A 36 12.68 -6.11 7.45
CA VAL A 36 13.89 -5.89 6.66
C VAL A 36 14.75 -4.82 7.28
N ILE A 37 16.00 -5.18 7.57
CA ILE A 37 17.00 -4.24 8.06
C ILE A 37 17.62 -3.51 6.87
N PRO A 38 17.74 -2.16 6.93
CA PRO A 38 18.42 -1.40 5.88
C PRO A 38 19.84 -1.92 5.61
N CYS A 39 20.20 -2.13 4.34
CA CYS A 39 21.53 -2.61 3.96
C CYS A 39 22.58 -1.51 3.94
N ILE A 40 22.17 -0.25 4.06
CA ILE A 40 23.05 0.92 4.20
C ILE A 40 22.90 1.51 5.59
N GLU A 41 23.97 2.11 6.09
CA GLU A 41 23.93 2.83 7.36
C GLU A 41 23.04 4.08 7.26
N ILE A 42 22.01 4.17 8.08
CA ILE A 42 21.14 5.36 8.15
C ILE A 42 21.84 6.40 9.01
N GLN A 43 22.23 7.54 8.41
CA GLN A 43 22.96 8.62 9.09
C GLN A 43 22.06 9.49 9.97
N ALA A 44 20.75 9.56 9.68
CA ALA A 44 19.81 10.33 10.47
C ALA A 44 18.45 9.64 10.46
N TYR A 45 17.85 9.50 11.63
CA TYR A 45 16.52 8.93 11.80
C TYR A 45 15.48 10.03 12.02
N PRO A 46 14.26 9.88 11.49
CA PRO A 46 13.18 10.81 11.78
C PRO A 46 12.75 10.70 13.24
N ILE A 47 12.31 11.81 13.79
CA ILE A 47 11.63 11.84 15.10
C ILE A 47 10.20 11.33 14.87
N SER A 48 9.72 10.43 15.74
CA SER A 48 8.34 9.97 15.67
C SER A 48 7.35 11.11 15.80
N ILE A 49 6.32 11.12 14.97
CA ILE A 49 5.21 12.08 15.10
C ILE A 49 4.60 12.02 16.50
N SER A 50 4.60 10.84 17.13
CA SER A 50 4.08 10.64 18.50
C SER A 50 4.91 11.34 19.59
N GLU A 51 6.15 11.73 19.30
CA GLU A 51 7.05 12.45 20.20
C GLU A 51 6.99 13.97 20.02
N VAL A 52 6.32 14.45 18.98
CA VAL A 52 6.17 15.87 18.67
C VAL A 52 4.85 16.40 19.19
N ARG A 53 4.86 17.56 19.86
CA ARG A 53 3.64 18.23 20.33
C ARG A 53 3.63 19.67 19.83
N LEU A 54 2.56 20.03 19.11
CA LEU A 54 2.35 21.41 18.68
C LEU A 54 1.95 22.29 19.86
N LEU A 55 2.65 23.39 20.03
CA LEU A 55 2.28 24.43 20.99
C LEU A 55 1.14 25.29 20.44
N GLN A 56 0.51 26.09 21.30
CA GLN A 56 -0.54 27.01 20.89
C GLN A 56 -0.04 27.94 19.77
N GLY A 57 -0.79 28.01 18.69
CA GLY A 57 -0.43 28.78 17.51
C GLY A 57 -1.15 28.31 16.25
N PRO A 58 -0.82 28.88 15.08
CA PRO A 58 -1.53 28.58 13.83
C PRO A 58 -1.43 27.11 13.40
N PHE A 59 -0.32 26.44 13.63
CA PHE A 59 -0.15 25.02 13.26
C PHE A 59 -1.05 24.10 14.11
N LYS A 60 -1.14 24.37 15.42
CA LYS A 60 -2.07 23.62 16.27
C LYS A 60 -3.52 23.89 15.90
N ALA A 61 -3.87 25.12 15.61
CA ALA A 61 -5.22 25.47 15.16
C ALA A 61 -5.58 24.79 13.82
N ALA A 62 -4.64 24.68 12.89
CA ALA A 62 -4.83 23.93 11.64
C ALA A 62 -5.05 22.45 11.91
N MET A 63 -4.22 21.80 12.73
CA MET A 63 -4.39 20.39 13.11
C MET A 63 -5.75 20.12 13.77
N GLU A 64 -6.22 21.02 14.64
CA GLU A 64 -7.54 20.90 15.29
C GLU A 64 -8.68 21.08 14.27
N ALA A 65 -8.51 21.94 13.27
CA ALA A 65 -9.46 22.10 12.18
C ALA A 65 -9.51 20.84 11.29
N ASP A 66 -8.35 20.28 10.94
CA ASP A 66 -8.26 19.03 10.18
C ASP A 66 -8.91 17.87 10.92
N ARG A 67 -8.66 17.75 12.23
CA ARG A 67 -9.35 16.77 13.06
C ARG A 67 -10.86 16.90 12.98
N LYS A 68 -11.36 18.11 13.15
CA LYS A 68 -12.80 18.38 13.09
C LYS A 68 -13.38 18.00 11.73
N TRP A 69 -12.66 18.33 10.66
CA TRP A 69 -13.10 18.00 9.30
C TRP A 69 -13.07 16.48 9.07
N LEU A 70 -11.98 15.78 9.37
CA LEU A 70 -11.87 14.32 9.22
C LEU A 70 -12.95 13.57 10.02
N MET A 71 -13.24 14.04 11.25
CA MET A 71 -14.29 13.47 12.08
C MET A 71 -15.72 13.77 11.58
N SER A 72 -15.89 14.77 10.74
CA SER A 72 -17.18 15.04 10.09
C SER A 72 -17.48 14.11 8.92
N LEU A 73 -16.44 13.48 8.34
CA LEU A 73 -16.60 12.50 7.26
C LEU A 73 -17.17 11.18 7.82
N GLN A 74 -18.01 10.52 7.05
CA GLN A 74 -18.66 9.27 7.42
C GLN A 74 -17.98 8.09 6.74
N PRO A 75 -17.32 7.17 7.48
CA PRO A 75 -16.64 6.02 6.89
C PRO A 75 -17.54 5.17 5.98
N ASP A 76 -18.80 4.95 6.37
CA ASP A 76 -19.73 4.12 5.59
C ASP A 76 -20.02 4.67 4.19
N ARG A 77 -19.84 5.97 3.97
CA ARG A 77 -19.97 6.57 2.64
C ARG A 77 -18.78 6.24 1.74
N PHE A 78 -17.56 6.17 2.27
CA PHE A 78 -16.39 5.68 1.55
C PHE A 78 -16.45 4.16 1.33
N LEU A 79 -17.03 3.43 2.27
CA LEU A 79 -17.15 1.98 2.24
C LEU A 79 -18.24 1.47 1.28
N HIS A 80 -19.06 2.35 0.72
CA HIS A 80 -20.20 1.99 -0.12
C HIS A 80 -19.84 0.98 -1.22
N ARG A 81 -18.90 1.32 -2.10
CA ARG A 81 -18.48 0.46 -3.22
C ARG A 81 -17.75 -0.80 -2.76
N PHE A 82 -17.03 -0.76 -1.65
CA PHE A 82 -16.43 -1.96 -1.08
C PHE A 82 -17.48 -2.97 -0.66
N HIS A 83 -18.58 -2.49 -0.06
CA HIS A 83 -19.71 -3.34 0.29
C HIS A 83 -20.41 -3.91 -0.96
N GLU A 84 -20.68 -3.08 -1.98
CA GLU A 84 -21.28 -3.56 -3.23
C GLU A 84 -20.43 -4.64 -3.88
N ASN A 85 -19.12 -4.40 -4.05
CA ASN A 85 -18.18 -5.35 -4.65
C ASN A 85 -18.08 -6.67 -3.86
N ALA A 86 -18.29 -6.62 -2.56
CA ALA A 86 -18.33 -7.79 -1.67
C ALA A 86 -19.71 -8.48 -1.59
N GLY A 87 -20.71 -7.98 -2.32
CA GLY A 87 -22.08 -8.51 -2.29
C GLY A 87 -22.89 -8.10 -1.05
N PHE A 88 -22.45 -7.11 -0.29
CA PHE A 88 -23.19 -6.57 0.85
C PHE A 88 -24.04 -5.38 0.45
N THR A 89 -25.12 -5.14 1.21
CA THR A 89 -25.87 -3.89 1.11
C THR A 89 -25.07 -2.76 1.75
N PRO A 90 -24.79 -1.65 1.02
CA PRO A 90 -24.11 -0.50 1.59
C PRO A 90 -24.89 0.12 2.74
N LYS A 91 -24.18 0.61 3.77
CA LYS A 91 -24.78 1.18 4.98
C LYS A 91 -25.15 2.66 4.84
N ALA A 92 -24.57 3.36 3.86
CA ALA A 92 -24.81 4.76 3.58
C ALA A 92 -24.65 5.04 2.07
N PRO A 93 -25.27 6.11 1.53
CA PRO A 93 -25.00 6.53 0.14
C PRO A 93 -23.55 6.96 -0.01
N MET A 94 -22.94 6.65 -1.14
CA MET A 94 -21.55 7.05 -1.40
C MET A 94 -21.36 8.57 -1.47
N TYR A 95 -20.11 9.00 -1.41
CA TYR A 95 -19.75 10.38 -1.74
C TYR A 95 -19.85 10.59 -3.25
N ASP A 96 -20.15 11.83 -3.64
CA ASP A 96 -20.18 12.25 -5.03
C ASP A 96 -18.77 12.48 -5.61
N GLY A 97 -18.71 12.91 -6.85
CA GLY A 97 -17.48 13.30 -7.54
C GLY A 97 -16.66 12.09 -7.96
N TRP A 98 -15.42 12.04 -7.56
CA TRP A 98 -14.54 10.94 -7.97
C TRP A 98 -14.88 9.60 -7.32
N GLU A 99 -15.51 9.61 -6.14
CA GLU A 99 -16.01 8.38 -5.52
C GLU A 99 -17.18 7.75 -6.30
N ASP A 100 -17.90 8.52 -7.11
CA ASP A 100 -18.92 8.00 -8.04
C ASP A 100 -18.35 7.73 -9.45
N SER A 101 -17.15 7.15 -9.52
CA SER A 101 -16.46 6.82 -10.76
C SER A 101 -15.58 5.58 -10.60
N SER A 102 -14.75 5.26 -11.61
CA SER A 102 -13.71 4.23 -11.49
C SER A 102 -12.58 4.60 -10.52
N GLN A 103 -12.59 5.83 -9.98
CA GLN A 103 -11.68 6.28 -8.92
C GLN A 103 -12.22 5.99 -7.51
N SER A 104 -13.39 5.39 -7.37
CA SER A 104 -13.97 5.04 -6.07
C SER A 104 -12.97 4.28 -5.20
N GLY A 105 -12.78 4.71 -3.96
CA GLY A 105 -11.90 4.10 -2.95
C GLY A 105 -10.55 4.79 -2.73
N PHE A 106 -10.05 5.62 -3.67
CA PHE A 106 -8.77 6.29 -3.45
C PHE A 106 -8.83 7.32 -2.32
N SER A 107 -9.94 8.06 -2.19
CA SER A 107 -10.14 9.01 -1.09
C SER A 107 -10.18 8.29 0.26
N PHE A 108 -10.69 7.06 0.29
CA PHE A 108 -10.66 6.26 1.50
C PHE A 108 -9.25 5.92 1.96
N GLY A 109 -8.34 5.59 1.02
CA GLY A 109 -6.92 5.40 1.34
C GLY A 109 -6.29 6.64 1.95
N HIS A 110 -6.51 7.81 1.35
CA HIS A 110 -6.06 9.10 1.91
C HIS A 110 -6.67 9.40 3.29
N TYR A 111 -7.96 9.10 3.47
CA TYR A 111 -8.64 9.27 4.74
C TYR A 111 -7.99 8.41 5.84
N LEU A 112 -7.68 7.14 5.55
CA LEU A 112 -7.00 6.25 6.49
C LEU A 112 -5.60 6.76 6.86
N SER A 113 -4.80 7.21 5.89
CA SER A 113 -3.48 7.81 6.12
C SER A 113 -3.57 9.04 7.03
N ALA A 114 -4.47 9.98 6.71
CA ALA A 114 -4.65 11.21 7.47
C ALA A 114 -5.10 10.93 8.92
N MET A 115 -6.06 10.02 9.10
CA MET A 115 -6.55 9.62 10.43
C MET A 115 -5.44 8.98 11.26
N SER A 116 -4.61 8.13 10.65
CA SER A 116 -3.53 7.40 11.32
C SER A 116 -2.40 8.33 11.77
N MET A 117 -1.99 9.25 10.90
CA MET A 117 -0.98 10.26 11.25
C MET A 117 -1.49 11.21 12.33
N LEU A 118 -2.77 11.61 12.26
CA LEU A 118 -3.37 12.47 13.27
C LEU A 118 -3.50 11.75 14.62
N TYR A 119 -3.85 10.46 14.62
CA TYR A 119 -3.82 9.62 15.82
C TYR A 119 -2.41 9.56 16.43
N ALA A 120 -1.39 9.29 15.61
CA ALA A 120 0.00 9.27 16.06
C ALA A 120 0.42 10.61 16.69
N ALA A 121 0.01 11.74 16.10
CA ALA A 121 0.32 13.08 16.60
C ALA A 121 -0.41 13.43 17.91
N THR A 122 -1.60 12.89 18.15
CA THR A 122 -2.49 13.34 19.24
C THR A 122 -2.75 12.30 20.34
N GLY A 123 -2.69 11.01 20.00
CA GLY A 123 -3.13 9.92 20.88
C GLY A 123 -4.65 9.85 21.05
N ASP A 124 -5.43 10.40 20.12
CA ASP A 124 -6.90 10.49 20.22
C ASP A 124 -7.58 9.17 19.94
N ASN A 125 -8.13 8.53 20.97
CA ASN A 125 -8.80 7.24 20.86
C ASN A 125 -10.09 7.25 20.02
N GLU A 126 -10.71 8.40 19.80
CA GLU A 126 -11.89 8.50 18.91
C GLU A 126 -11.48 8.28 17.46
N LEU A 127 -10.29 8.83 17.07
CA LEU A 127 -9.69 8.57 15.77
C LEU A 127 -9.36 7.07 15.61
N LEU A 128 -8.71 6.48 16.63
CA LEU A 128 -8.38 5.05 16.60
C LEU A 128 -9.60 4.16 16.44
N GLY A 129 -10.65 4.39 17.22
CA GLY A 129 -11.88 3.60 17.12
C GLY A 129 -12.53 3.68 15.73
N ARG A 130 -12.45 4.83 15.08
CA ARG A 130 -12.95 5.01 13.72
C ARG A 130 -12.07 4.33 12.67
N ILE A 131 -10.75 4.32 12.85
CA ILE A 131 -9.80 3.57 12.02
C ILE A 131 -10.09 2.07 12.14
N GLU A 132 -10.18 1.55 13.36
CA GLU A 132 -10.46 0.13 13.61
C GLU A 132 -11.80 -0.31 12.99
N TYR A 133 -12.85 0.51 13.14
CA TYR A 133 -14.13 0.27 12.48
C TYR A 133 -13.94 0.15 10.96
N SER A 134 -13.27 1.11 10.34
CA SER A 134 -13.06 1.17 8.89
C SER A 134 -12.30 -0.05 8.39
N ILE A 135 -11.21 -0.43 9.05
CA ILE A 135 -10.38 -1.59 8.70
C ILE A 135 -11.16 -2.91 8.88
N ASN A 136 -11.95 -3.03 9.93
CA ASN A 136 -12.76 -4.22 10.16
C ASN A 136 -13.84 -4.39 9.08
N GLU A 137 -14.46 -3.31 8.60
CA GLU A 137 -15.40 -3.38 7.47
C GLU A 137 -14.70 -3.79 6.17
N ILE A 138 -13.51 -3.23 5.87
CA ILE A 138 -12.69 -3.68 4.73
C ILE A 138 -12.33 -5.17 4.85
N ARG A 139 -11.94 -5.62 6.04
CA ARG A 139 -11.61 -7.03 6.27
C ARG A 139 -12.80 -7.95 6.00
N LYS A 140 -14.00 -7.55 6.40
CA LYS A 140 -15.23 -8.30 6.08
C LYS A 140 -15.47 -8.39 4.58
N CYS A 141 -15.28 -7.29 3.84
CA CYS A 141 -15.41 -7.27 2.40
C CYS A 141 -14.38 -8.20 1.74
N GLN A 142 -13.12 -8.12 2.14
CA GLN A 142 -12.04 -8.97 1.63
C GLN A 142 -12.31 -10.47 1.83
N LEU A 143 -12.78 -10.84 3.03
CA LEU A 143 -13.15 -12.22 3.37
C LEU A 143 -14.36 -12.71 2.54
N ALA A 144 -15.33 -11.85 2.28
CA ALA A 144 -16.50 -12.20 1.47
C ALA A 144 -16.14 -12.42 -0.01
N ILE A 145 -15.21 -11.61 -0.56
CA ILE A 145 -14.67 -11.79 -1.92
C ILE A 145 -13.83 -13.09 -2.00
N GLY A 146 -13.06 -13.41 -0.96
CA GLY A 146 -12.39 -14.70 -0.79
C GLY A 146 -11.13 -14.90 -1.63
N THR A 147 -10.66 -13.89 -2.37
CA THR A 147 -9.47 -13.98 -3.24
C THR A 147 -8.26 -13.25 -2.69
N GLY A 148 -8.41 -12.53 -1.58
CA GLY A 148 -7.43 -11.56 -1.06
C GLY A 148 -7.59 -10.16 -1.65
N TYR A 149 -8.24 -10.02 -2.80
CA TYR A 149 -8.57 -8.71 -3.38
C TYR A 149 -9.59 -7.94 -2.55
N VAL A 150 -9.39 -6.64 -2.44
CA VAL A 150 -10.39 -5.70 -1.91
C VAL A 150 -10.14 -4.33 -2.51
N ALA A 151 -11.13 -3.78 -3.18
CA ALA A 151 -11.13 -2.42 -3.73
C ALA A 151 -12.55 -1.93 -3.98
N ALA A 152 -12.70 -0.63 -4.16
CA ALA A 152 -13.96 0.00 -4.53
C ALA A 152 -14.09 0.29 -6.03
N ILE A 153 -13.15 -0.19 -6.86
CA ILE A 153 -13.20 -0.02 -8.31
C ILE A 153 -14.43 -0.78 -8.84
N PRO A 154 -15.39 -0.08 -9.47
CA PRO A 154 -16.57 -0.75 -10.04
C PRO A 154 -16.11 -1.74 -11.13
N ASP A 155 -16.66 -2.97 -11.10
CA ASP A 155 -16.31 -4.01 -12.09
C ASP A 155 -14.80 -4.27 -12.23
N GLY A 156 -14.05 -4.13 -11.13
CA GLY A 156 -12.59 -4.28 -11.10
C GLY A 156 -12.12 -5.66 -11.55
N ASP A 157 -12.89 -6.72 -11.26
CA ASP A 157 -12.57 -8.08 -11.69
C ASP A 157 -12.49 -8.20 -13.23
N ARG A 158 -13.35 -7.50 -13.97
CA ARG A 158 -13.27 -7.43 -15.43
C ARG A 158 -11.94 -6.83 -15.87
N LEU A 159 -11.56 -5.67 -15.29
CA LEU A 159 -10.30 -5.02 -15.62
C LEU A 159 -9.11 -5.98 -15.43
N TRP A 160 -8.98 -6.56 -14.24
CA TRP A 160 -7.83 -7.41 -13.91
C TRP A 160 -7.80 -8.69 -14.77
N ASN A 161 -8.97 -9.26 -15.10
CA ASN A 161 -9.05 -10.41 -16.00
C ASN A 161 -8.68 -10.05 -17.43
N GLU A 162 -9.08 -8.90 -17.95
CA GLU A 162 -8.71 -8.41 -19.28
C GLU A 162 -7.19 -8.20 -19.40
N LEU A 163 -6.56 -7.56 -18.39
CA LEU A 163 -5.12 -7.29 -18.39
C LEU A 163 -4.29 -8.59 -18.45
N VAL A 164 -4.60 -9.58 -17.63
CA VAL A 164 -3.87 -10.86 -17.62
C VAL A 164 -4.17 -11.71 -18.86
N ALA A 165 -5.30 -11.46 -19.56
CA ALA A 165 -5.64 -12.07 -20.83
C ALA A 165 -5.02 -11.34 -22.05
N ASP A 166 -4.07 -10.45 -21.80
CA ASP A 166 -3.39 -9.64 -22.84
C ASP A 166 -4.29 -8.64 -23.59
N LYS A 167 -5.45 -8.31 -23.04
CA LYS A 167 -6.29 -7.22 -23.50
C LYS A 167 -5.88 -5.94 -22.77
N ILE A 168 -4.90 -5.25 -23.30
CA ILE A 168 -4.29 -4.06 -22.66
C ILE A 168 -4.47 -2.88 -23.62
N GLU A 169 -5.40 -1.98 -23.29
CA GLU A 169 -5.76 -0.80 -24.07
C GLU A 169 -5.48 0.49 -23.29
N PRO A 170 -4.21 0.94 -23.21
CA PRO A 170 -3.84 2.16 -22.50
C PRO A 170 -4.21 3.40 -23.31
N GLY A 171 -4.61 4.47 -22.62
CA GLY A 171 -4.93 5.75 -23.25
C GLY A 171 -4.84 6.93 -22.29
N GLY A 172 -3.73 7.64 -22.25
CA GLY A 172 -3.48 8.68 -21.26
C GLY A 172 -3.44 8.07 -19.86
N SER A 173 -4.24 8.57 -18.92
CA SER A 173 -4.38 7.98 -17.56
C SER A 173 -5.45 6.89 -17.48
N TRP A 174 -5.90 6.35 -18.62
CA TRP A 174 -6.95 5.34 -18.72
C TRP A 174 -6.38 4.02 -19.20
N ILE A 175 -6.94 2.91 -18.70
CA ILE A 175 -6.68 1.57 -19.20
C ILE A 175 -7.99 0.79 -19.23
N ASN A 176 -8.34 0.20 -20.37
CA ASN A 176 -9.55 -0.59 -20.60
C ASN A 176 -10.84 0.13 -20.12
N GLY A 177 -10.89 1.46 -20.27
CA GLY A 177 -12.01 2.28 -19.82
C GLY A 177 -12.03 2.60 -18.32
N PHE A 178 -11.00 2.24 -17.56
CA PHE A 178 -10.84 2.61 -16.16
C PHE A 178 -9.82 3.74 -16.00
N TRP A 179 -10.16 4.72 -15.19
CA TRP A 179 -9.29 5.86 -14.93
C TRP A 179 -8.34 5.53 -13.78
N ALA A 180 -7.03 5.53 -14.07
CA ALA A 180 -5.92 5.41 -13.14
C ALA A 180 -6.13 4.34 -12.02
N PRO A 181 -6.39 3.06 -12.36
CA PRO A 181 -6.72 2.04 -11.37
C PRO A 181 -5.56 1.70 -10.45
N TRP A 182 -4.31 1.78 -10.92
CA TRP A 182 -3.13 1.56 -10.07
C TRP A 182 -2.91 2.69 -9.08
N TYR A 183 -3.18 3.95 -9.48
CA TYR A 183 -3.19 5.08 -8.54
C TYR A 183 -4.22 4.86 -7.43
N ASN A 184 -5.42 4.40 -7.79
CA ASN A 184 -6.47 4.08 -6.83
C ASN A 184 -5.99 3.01 -5.82
N LEU A 185 -5.52 1.87 -6.32
CA LEU A 185 -5.00 0.80 -5.45
C LEU A 185 -3.79 1.26 -4.62
N HIS A 186 -2.87 2.06 -5.20
CA HIS A 186 -1.74 2.60 -4.45
C HIS A 186 -2.21 3.37 -3.21
N LYS A 187 -3.22 4.24 -3.34
CA LYS A 187 -3.72 5.02 -2.20
C LYS A 187 -4.32 4.12 -1.13
N LEU A 188 -4.99 3.06 -1.55
CA LEU A 188 -5.56 2.08 -0.63
C LEU A 188 -4.47 1.29 0.11
N TRP A 189 -3.44 0.79 -0.60
CA TRP A 189 -2.28 0.14 0.03
C TRP A 189 -1.58 1.08 1.01
N SER A 190 -1.28 2.31 0.59
CA SER A 190 -0.66 3.31 1.46
C SER A 190 -1.48 3.55 2.72
N GLY A 191 -2.81 3.64 2.58
CA GLY A 191 -3.71 3.78 3.72
C GLY A 191 -3.62 2.62 4.71
N PHE A 192 -3.59 1.37 4.24
CA PHE A 192 -3.43 0.19 5.11
C PHE A 192 -2.05 0.12 5.78
N ILE A 193 -0.99 0.46 5.03
CA ILE A 193 0.38 0.53 5.55
C ILE A 193 0.47 1.60 6.65
N ASP A 194 -0.07 2.79 6.42
CA ASP A 194 -0.06 3.89 7.38
C ASP A 194 -0.87 3.54 8.64
N VAL A 195 -2.03 2.89 8.49
CA VAL A 195 -2.77 2.38 9.64
C VAL A 195 -1.88 1.45 10.48
N TYR A 196 -1.25 0.46 9.87
CA TYR A 196 -0.37 -0.45 10.59
C TYR A 196 0.80 0.26 11.26
N LEU A 197 1.52 1.10 10.50
CA LEU A 197 2.74 1.76 11.00
C LEU A 197 2.47 2.80 12.09
N TYR A 198 1.39 3.57 11.98
CA TYR A 198 1.10 4.65 12.93
C TYR A 198 0.23 4.24 14.11
N THR A 199 -0.57 3.17 13.96
CA THR A 199 -1.51 2.75 15.03
C THR A 199 -1.21 1.39 15.63
N GLY A 200 -0.54 0.50 14.89
CA GLY A 200 -0.30 -0.89 15.28
C GLY A 200 -1.52 -1.81 15.10
N VAL A 201 -2.53 -1.40 14.33
CA VAL A 201 -3.70 -2.25 14.02
C VAL A 201 -3.29 -3.38 13.07
N GLU A 202 -3.08 -4.58 13.63
CA GLU A 202 -2.61 -5.78 12.91
C GLU A 202 -3.55 -6.23 11.78
N THR A 203 -4.85 -5.99 11.92
CA THR A 203 -5.82 -6.29 10.86
C THR A 203 -5.51 -5.53 9.57
N ALA A 204 -4.99 -4.30 9.65
CA ALA A 204 -4.60 -3.52 8.46
C ALA A 204 -3.41 -4.18 7.74
N LYS A 205 -2.40 -4.65 8.50
CA LYS A 205 -1.28 -5.45 7.95
C LYS A 205 -1.79 -6.71 7.25
N THR A 206 -2.72 -7.43 7.88
CA THR A 206 -3.32 -8.65 7.30
C THR A 206 -4.02 -8.36 5.97
N VAL A 207 -4.84 -7.30 5.93
CA VAL A 207 -5.53 -6.87 4.70
C VAL A 207 -4.54 -6.52 3.60
N ALA A 208 -3.49 -5.76 3.94
CA ALA A 208 -2.45 -5.37 2.98
C ALA A 208 -1.66 -6.58 2.45
N ILE A 209 -1.32 -7.54 3.31
CA ILE A 209 -0.63 -8.79 2.92
C ILE A 209 -1.48 -9.59 1.93
N GLU A 210 -2.74 -9.87 2.24
CA GLU A 210 -3.60 -10.65 1.37
C GLU A 210 -3.87 -9.96 0.03
N LEU A 211 -4.01 -8.63 0.04
CA LEU A 211 -4.12 -7.85 -1.20
C LEU A 211 -2.84 -7.92 -2.05
N THR A 212 -1.66 -7.91 -1.40
CA THR A 212 -0.37 -8.03 -2.10
C THR A 212 -0.16 -9.44 -2.63
N ASP A 213 -0.54 -10.47 -1.88
CA ASP A 213 -0.50 -11.86 -2.34
C ASP A 213 -1.41 -12.07 -3.55
N TRP A 214 -2.63 -11.52 -3.50
CA TRP A 214 -3.53 -11.53 -4.66
C TRP A 214 -2.86 -10.90 -5.89
N ALA A 215 -2.22 -9.74 -5.76
CA ALA A 215 -1.55 -9.10 -6.88
C ALA A 215 -0.37 -9.94 -7.41
N CYS A 216 0.46 -10.51 -6.52
CA CYS A 216 1.54 -11.41 -6.91
C CYS A 216 1.04 -12.63 -7.68
N ASP A 217 -0.08 -13.20 -7.27
CA ASP A 217 -0.65 -14.39 -7.89
C ASP A 217 -1.39 -14.05 -9.20
N LYS A 218 -2.14 -12.95 -9.21
CA LYS A 218 -2.94 -12.51 -10.36
C LYS A 218 -2.09 -12.17 -11.58
N PHE A 219 -0.96 -11.49 -11.36
CA PHE A 219 -0.10 -10.98 -12.43
C PHE A 219 1.18 -11.79 -12.64
N ARG A 220 1.27 -12.98 -12.04
CA ARG A 220 2.46 -13.85 -12.05
C ARG A 220 2.99 -14.15 -13.45
N ASP A 221 2.09 -14.44 -14.37
CA ASP A 221 2.43 -14.96 -15.71
C ASP A 221 2.50 -13.84 -16.77
N MET A 222 2.34 -12.58 -16.37
CA MET A 222 2.47 -11.46 -17.29
C MET A 222 3.93 -11.25 -17.71
N THR A 223 4.14 -11.11 -19.02
CA THR A 223 5.45 -10.80 -19.60
C THR A 223 5.86 -9.35 -19.33
N ASP A 224 7.15 -9.05 -19.45
CA ASP A 224 7.64 -7.68 -19.29
C ASP A 224 7.02 -6.71 -20.31
N ASP A 225 6.76 -7.16 -21.55
CA ASP A 225 6.05 -6.36 -22.57
C ASP A 225 4.62 -6.01 -22.12
N GLN A 226 3.88 -6.96 -21.59
CA GLN A 226 2.53 -6.72 -21.06
C GLN A 226 2.57 -5.73 -19.89
N TRP A 227 3.54 -5.87 -18.98
CA TRP A 227 3.76 -4.91 -17.91
C TRP A 227 4.03 -3.51 -18.43
N GLN A 228 4.96 -3.35 -19.39
CA GLN A 228 5.30 -2.03 -19.95
C GLN A 228 4.12 -1.39 -20.67
N ARG A 229 3.33 -2.16 -21.42
CA ARG A 229 2.10 -1.66 -22.04
C ARG A 229 1.08 -1.21 -20.99
N MET A 230 0.88 -1.99 -19.92
CA MET A 230 -0.05 -1.67 -18.85
C MET A 230 0.36 -0.40 -18.09
N ILE A 231 1.61 -0.28 -17.66
CA ILE A 231 2.09 0.86 -16.89
C ILE A 231 2.36 2.11 -17.73
N SER A 232 2.27 2.02 -19.06
CA SER A 232 2.40 3.19 -19.94
C SER A 232 1.31 4.25 -19.72
N CYS A 233 0.16 3.86 -19.19
CA CYS A 233 -0.92 4.79 -18.82
C CYS A 233 -0.66 5.48 -17.49
N GLU A 234 -0.12 4.74 -16.52
CA GLU A 234 0.24 5.22 -15.18
C GLU A 234 1.07 4.18 -14.42
N THR A 235 1.99 4.63 -13.61
CA THR A 235 2.71 3.79 -12.64
C THR A 235 2.21 4.02 -11.21
N GLY A 236 1.55 5.14 -10.97
CA GLY A 236 1.08 5.55 -9.64
C GLY A 236 2.25 5.74 -8.66
N GLY A 237 2.22 5.17 -7.54
CA GLY A 237 3.30 5.00 -6.55
C GLY A 237 3.34 3.56 -6.11
N MET A 238 2.94 2.62 -6.98
CA MET A 238 2.81 1.22 -6.63
C MET A 238 4.12 0.59 -6.18
N ASN A 239 5.25 0.95 -6.81
CA ASN A 239 6.57 0.51 -6.37
C ASN A 239 6.85 0.94 -4.92
N ASP A 240 6.52 2.17 -4.53
CA ASP A 240 6.66 2.67 -3.16
C ASP A 240 5.89 1.80 -2.16
N ALA A 241 4.59 1.60 -2.38
CA ALA A 241 3.75 0.80 -1.49
C ALA A 241 4.25 -0.65 -1.40
N LEU A 242 4.66 -1.25 -2.51
CA LEU A 242 5.11 -2.64 -2.55
C LEU A 242 6.50 -2.83 -1.93
N TYR A 243 7.42 -1.85 -2.07
CA TYR A 243 8.69 -1.86 -1.33
C TYR A 243 8.44 -1.74 0.17
N ASN A 244 7.47 -0.93 0.60
CA ASN A 244 7.07 -0.86 2.00
C ASN A 244 6.46 -2.19 2.48
N MET A 245 5.66 -2.87 1.67
CA MET A 245 5.17 -4.22 2.01
C MET A 245 6.31 -5.24 2.13
N TYR A 246 7.32 -5.17 1.26
CA TYR A 246 8.55 -5.97 1.43
C TYR A 246 9.27 -5.63 2.73
N ALA A 247 9.45 -4.35 3.04
CA ALA A 247 10.13 -3.92 4.28
C ALA A 247 9.40 -4.41 5.55
N ILE A 248 8.07 -4.40 5.54
CA ILE A 248 7.23 -4.84 6.65
C ILE A 248 7.26 -6.37 6.83
N THR A 249 7.41 -7.14 5.74
CA THR A 249 7.17 -8.60 5.76
C THR A 249 8.39 -9.46 5.47
N GLY A 250 9.43 -8.91 4.85
CA GLY A 250 10.58 -9.66 4.32
C GLY A 250 10.25 -10.54 3.10
N ASN A 251 9.03 -10.50 2.57
CA ASN A 251 8.60 -11.37 1.48
C ASN A 251 9.16 -10.90 0.13
N LEU A 252 10.09 -11.66 -0.44
CA LEU A 252 10.75 -11.34 -1.71
C LEU A 252 9.80 -11.23 -2.92
N ARG A 253 8.62 -11.88 -2.87
CA ARG A 253 7.62 -11.76 -3.94
C ARG A 253 7.12 -10.32 -4.07
N TYR A 254 6.99 -9.59 -2.96
CA TYR A 254 6.54 -8.20 -2.95
C TYR A 254 7.58 -7.26 -3.55
N LEU A 255 8.85 -7.55 -3.27
CA LEU A 255 9.98 -6.86 -3.89
C LEU A 255 9.98 -7.07 -5.42
N GLN A 256 9.83 -8.33 -5.86
CA GLN A 256 9.78 -8.67 -7.29
C GLN A 256 8.59 -8.03 -8.00
N LEU A 257 7.44 -7.92 -7.32
CA LEU A 257 6.28 -7.22 -7.86
C LEU A 257 6.52 -5.72 -7.92
N ALA A 258 7.16 -5.11 -6.92
CA ALA A 258 7.52 -3.69 -6.91
C ALA A 258 8.42 -3.33 -8.11
N ASP A 259 9.39 -4.19 -8.43
CA ASP A 259 10.31 -4.01 -9.56
C ASP A 259 9.59 -4.00 -10.93
N LYS A 260 8.36 -4.53 -11.02
CA LYS A 260 7.56 -4.49 -12.26
C LYS A 260 6.94 -3.12 -12.55
N PHE A 261 6.83 -2.27 -11.53
CA PHE A 261 6.32 -0.90 -11.67
C PHE A 261 7.43 0.13 -11.91
N TYR A 262 8.51 -0.29 -12.56
CA TYR A 262 9.68 0.54 -12.81
C TYR A 262 9.94 0.74 -14.32
#